data_eb4ab97f266ec9da1f2088e9d36ed6e3
#
_entry.id   eb4ab97f266ec9da1f2088e9d36ed6e3
#
_cell.length_a   1.000
_cell.length_b   1.000
_cell.length_c   1.000
_cell.angle_alpha   90.00
_cell.angle_beta   90.00
_cell.angle_gamma   90.00
#
_symmetry.space_group_name_H-M   'P 1'
#
loop_
_entity.id
_entity.type
_entity.pdbx_description
1 polymer ?
#
loop_
_entity_poly.entity_id
_entity_poly.type
_entity_poly.pdbx_seq_one_letter_code
_entity_poly.pdbx_strand_id
1 'polypeptide(L)'
;EGTALLPGLQKTPDAGNAPSPRETTQKLLSFFAGLEPMDPNWPHRLLSLRGTLPKYCSESGMGSPPAADHTEGPCAGSLYENLLIYFVYRYWMKSFYDGELLPKAKLAVTGFLLFRLLNGAEPSFEGAVQNAKAFSKEVEYSDENLDAFYTAAWQEDFLSLPALFTLLLSGK
;
A
#
# COMPACT_ATOMS: atom_id res chain seq x y z
N GLU A 1 26.81 30.45 -1.26
CA GLU A 1 27.02 29.21 -0.50
C GLU A 1 25.87 28.28 -0.88
N GLY A 2 26.24 27.20 -1.61
CA GLY A 2 25.29 26.40 -2.37
C GLY A 2 24.46 25.47 -1.51
N THR A 3 23.17 25.55 -1.69
CA THR A 3 22.21 24.53 -1.25
C THR A 3 22.48 23.24 -2.03
N ALA A 4 23.09 22.25 -1.40
CA ALA A 4 23.26 20.93 -1.97
C ALA A 4 21.87 20.30 -2.15
N LEU A 5 21.35 20.31 -3.37
CA LEU A 5 20.17 19.54 -3.78
C LEU A 5 20.49 18.05 -3.62
N LEU A 6 19.61 17.34 -2.92
CA LEU A 6 19.70 15.90 -2.69
C LEU A 6 19.90 15.14 -4.02
N PRO A 7 20.91 14.28 -4.13
CA PRO A 7 21.14 13.48 -5.32
C PRO A 7 20.09 12.38 -5.40
N GLY A 8 19.05 12.58 -6.13
CA GLY A 8 17.94 11.60 -6.32
C GLY A 8 16.71 12.18 -6.99
N LEU A 9 16.59 13.51 -7.08
CA LEU A 9 15.40 14.16 -7.64
C LEU A 9 15.43 14.34 -9.17
N GLN A 10 16.36 13.73 -9.89
CA GLN A 10 16.57 13.98 -11.33
C GLN A 10 15.96 12.94 -12.29
N LYS A 11 15.06 12.08 -11.85
CA LYS A 11 14.21 11.32 -12.77
C LYS A 11 12.76 11.52 -12.39
N THR A 12 12.14 12.58 -12.90
CA THR A 12 10.68 12.56 -13.10
C THR A 12 10.42 11.44 -14.10
N PRO A 13 9.73 10.35 -13.72
CA PRO A 13 9.36 9.34 -14.71
C PRO A 13 8.50 10.01 -15.77
N ASP A 14 8.83 9.76 -17.04
CA ASP A 14 7.99 10.16 -18.16
C ASP A 14 6.57 9.68 -17.89
N ALA A 15 5.62 10.61 -17.84
CA ALA A 15 4.21 10.32 -17.59
C ALA A 15 3.60 9.39 -18.67
N GLY A 16 4.34 9.11 -19.73
CA GLY A 16 3.94 8.22 -20.83
C GLY A 16 4.17 6.72 -20.59
N ASN A 17 4.85 6.33 -19.52
CA ASN A 17 5.23 4.93 -19.27
C ASN A 17 4.87 4.42 -17.88
N ALA A 18 3.98 5.10 -17.14
CA ALA A 18 3.51 4.59 -15.86
C ALA A 18 2.62 3.34 -16.09
N PRO A 19 2.84 2.25 -15.33
CA PRO A 19 2.03 1.05 -15.47
C PRO A 19 0.55 1.37 -15.16
N SER A 20 -0.37 0.64 -15.80
CA SER A 20 -1.79 0.84 -15.56
C SER A 20 -2.15 0.57 -14.10
N PRO A 21 -3.23 1.18 -13.55
CA PRO A 21 -3.65 0.93 -12.17
C PRO A 21 -3.83 -0.55 -11.86
N ARG A 22 -4.39 -1.30 -12.80
CA ARG A 22 -4.57 -2.74 -12.67
C ARG A 22 -3.23 -3.48 -12.59
N GLU A 23 -2.30 -3.14 -13.46
CA GLU A 23 -0.96 -3.74 -13.47
C GLU A 23 -0.20 -3.38 -12.19
N THR A 24 -0.26 -2.12 -11.76
CA THR A 24 0.33 -1.66 -10.50
C THR A 24 -0.22 -2.44 -9.31
N THR A 25 -1.55 -2.64 -9.24
CA THR A 25 -2.19 -3.43 -8.19
C THR A 25 -1.72 -4.89 -8.21
N GLN A 26 -1.63 -5.50 -9.40
CA GLN A 26 -1.16 -6.88 -9.54
C GLN A 26 0.31 -7.05 -9.13
N LYS A 27 1.16 -6.08 -9.48
CA LYS A 27 2.57 -6.07 -9.07
C LYS A 27 2.70 -5.87 -7.57
N LEU A 28 1.89 -4.98 -6.98
CA LEU A 28 1.85 -4.74 -5.54
C LEU A 28 1.49 -6.02 -4.77
N LEU A 29 0.40 -6.70 -5.16
CA LEU A 29 -0.01 -7.96 -4.54
C LEU A 29 1.05 -9.05 -4.71
N SER A 30 1.69 -9.13 -5.88
CA SER A 30 2.75 -10.10 -6.13
C SER A 30 4.00 -9.83 -5.30
N PHE A 31 4.36 -8.56 -5.12
CA PHE A 31 5.48 -8.16 -4.29
C PHE A 31 5.27 -8.58 -2.83
N PHE A 32 4.13 -8.22 -2.24
CA PHE A 32 3.84 -8.60 -0.85
C PHE A 32 3.64 -10.12 -0.67
N ALA A 33 3.18 -10.83 -1.69
CA ALA A 33 3.11 -12.30 -1.66
C ALA A 33 4.49 -12.97 -1.79
N GLY A 34 5.47 -12.26 -2.33
CA GLY A 34 6.86 -12.74 -2.49
C GLY A 34 7.77 -12.44 -1.30
N LEU A 35 7.30 -11.67 -0.32
CA LEU A 35 8.02 -11.44 0.93
C LEU A 35 8.10 -12.74 1.75
N GLU A 36 9.03 -12.81 2.70
CA GLU A 36 9.15 -13.97 3.57
C GLU A 36 7.91 -14.11 4.46
N PRO A 37 7.08 -15.16 4.28
CA PRO A 37 5.82 -15.26 5.00
C PRO A 37 6.01 -15.81 6.41
N MET A 38 5.44 -15.17 7.40
CA MET A 38 5.28 -15.73 8.75
C MET A 38 4.07 -16.68 8.83
N ASP A 39 3.05 -16.45 7.99
CA ASP A 39 1.91 -17.33 7.81
C ASP A 39 1.94 -17.93 6.40
N PRO A 40 2.05 -19.26 6.25
CA PRO A 40 2.10 -19.92 4.93
C PRO A 40 0.88 -19.60 4.04
N ASN A 41 -0.25 -19.19 4.62
CA ASN A 41 -1.46 -18.84 3.87
C ASN A 41 -1.43 -17.40 3.32
N TRP A 42 -0.55 -16.54 3.83
CA TRP A 42 -0.49 -15.14 3.41
C TRP A 42 -0.23 -14.97 1.90
N PRO A 43 0.79 -15.61 1.29
CA PRO A 43 1.00 -15.51 -0.15
C PRO A 43 -0.19 -15.99 -0.96
N HIS A 44 -0.80 -17.11 -0.56
CA HIS A 44 -1.98 -17.67 -1.22
C HIS A 44 -3.15 -16.69 -1.22
N ARG A 45 -3.39 -16.03 -0.11
CA ARG A 45 -4.44 -15.04 0.05
C ARG A 45 -4.24 -13.85 -0.88
N LEU A 46 -3.04 -13.31 -0.97
CA LEU A 46 -2.72 -12.19 -1.86
C LEU A 46 -2.79 -12.57 -3.34
N LEU A 47 -2.29 -13.75 -3.71
CA LEU A 47 -2.35 -14.23 -5.09
C LEU A 47 -3.78 -14.54 -5.53
N SER A 48 -4.65 -14.99 -4.64
CA SER A 48 -6.08 -15.17 -4.96
C SER A 48 -6.76 -13.83 -5.26
N LEU A 49 -6.43 -12.76 -4.51
CA LEU A 49 -6.90 -11.40 -4.80
C LEU A 49 -6.38 -10.89 -6.14
N ARG A 50 -5.14 -11.22 -6.50
CA ARG A 50 -4.57 -10.85 -7.81
C ARG A 50 -5.38 -11.44 -8.96
N GLY A 51 -5.87 -12.69 -8.83
CA GLY A 51 -6.69 -13.36 -9.83
C GLY A 51 -8.12 -12.82 -9.93
N THR A 52 -8.66 -12.36 -8.82
CA THR A 52 -10.05 -11.89 -8.67
C THR A 52 -10.11 -10.43 -8.25
N LEU A 53 -9.26 -9.57 -8.87
CA LEU A 53 -9.25 -8.15 -8.50
C LEU A 53 -10.66 -7.61 -8.33
N PRO A 54 -10.98 -6.98 -7.20
CA PRO A 54 -12.31 -6.47 -6.92
C PRO A 54 -12.81 -5.59 -8.06
N LYS A 55 -14.12 -5.59 -8.30
CA LYS A 55 -14.74 -4.82 -9.40
C LYS A 55 -14.49 -3.32 -9.32
N TYR A 56 -14.15 -2.80 -8.13
CA TYR A 56 -13.77 -1.41 -7.94
C TYR A 56 -12.30 -1.13 -8.34
N CYS A 57 -11.52 -2.16 -8.66
CA CYS A 57 -10.17 -2.04 -9.19
C CYS A 57 -10.25 -2.13 -10.71
N SER A 58 -10.67 -1.04 -11.36
CA SER A 58 -10.79 -0.94 -12.81
C SER A 58 -9.45 -0.56 -13.44
N GLU A 59 -9.39 -0.56 -14.78
CA GLU A 59 -8.24 -0.05 -15.53
C GLU A 59 -7.98 1.44 -15.26
N SER A 60 -9.02 2.17 -14.84
CA SER A 60 -8.96 3.60 -14.51
C SER A 60 -8.56 3.89 -13.06
N GLY A 61 -8.40 2.88 -12.21
CA GLY A 61 -7.92 3.04 -10.82
C GLY A 61 -8.70 2.26 -9.78
N MET A 62 -8.33 2.48 -8.53
CA MET A 62 -9.00 1.87 -7.39
C MET A 62 -10.19 2.76 -6.98
N GLY A 63 -11.40 2.37 -7.37
CA GLY A 63 -12.64 3.04 -6.98
C GLY A 63 -12.81 3.12 -5.45
N SER A 64 -13.81 3.86 -5.01
CA SER A 64 -14.20 3.82 -3.60
C SER A 64 -14.48 2.37 -3.21
N PRO A 65 -13.98 1.88 -2.05
CA PRO A 65 -14.42 0.59 -1.55
C PRO A 65 -15.95 0.62 -1.50
N PRO A 66 -16.63 -0.51 -1.77
CA PRO A 66 -18.05 -0.56 -1.50
C PRO A 66 -18.24 0.02 -0.12
N ALA A 67 -19.10 1.02 -0.01
CA ALA A 67 -19.42 1.60 1.27
C ALA A 67 -19.66 0.40 2.18
N ALA A 68 -18.90 0.32 3.27
CA ALA A 68 -19.14 -0.70 4.28
C ALA A 68 -20.46 -0.28 4.96
N ASP A 69 -21.53 -0.38 4.16
CA ASP A 69 -22.89 0.04 4.47
C ASP A 69 -23.48 -0.83 5.58
N HIS A 70 -22.71 -1.76 6.09
CA HIS A 70 -23.12 -2.72 7.10
C HIS A 70 -22.25 -2.70 8.37
N THR A 71 -21.26 -1.84 8.47
CA THR A 71 -20.78 -1.45 9.79
C THR A 71 -21.68 -0.33 10.29
N GLU A 72 -22.87 -0.69 10.73
CA GLU A 72 -23.74 0.17 11.54
C GLU A 72 -22.99 0.50 12.83
N GLY A 73 -22.06 1.44 12.74
CA GLY A 73 -21.30 1.96 13.86
C GLY A 73 -20.70 3.30 13.47
N PRO A 74 -20.57 4.24 14.40
CA PRO A 74 -20.03 5.58 14.14
C PRO A 74 -18.56 5.59 13.67
N CYS A 75 -17.98 4.42 13.37
CA CYS A 75 -16.54 4.24 13.14
C CYS A 75 -16.14 3.81 11.71
N ALA A 76 -17.06 3.55 10.79
CA ALA A 76 -16.69 2.99 9.47
C ALA A 76 -15.86 3.97 8.62
N GLY A 77 -16.21 5.26 8.61
CA GLY A 77 -15.42 6.29 7.94
C GLY A 77 -14.08 6.55 8.62
N SER A 78 -14.00 6.38 9.93
CA SER A 78 -12.80 6.64 10.73
C SER A 78 -11.77 5.50 10.66
N LEU A 79 -12.15 4.27 10.26
CA LEU A 79 -11.24 3.14 10.23
C LEU A 79 -10.06 3.38 9.28
N TYR A 80 -10.35 3.77 8.04
CA TYR A 80 -9.32 4.05 7.04
C TYR A 80 -8.50 5.29 7.37
N GLU A 81 -9.13 6.32 7.93
CA GLU A 81 -8.46 7.52 8.41
C GLU A 81 -7.52 7.18 9.56
N ASN A 82 -7.99 6.46 10.56
CA ASN A 82 -7.18 6.03 11.71
C ASN A 82 -6.02 5.12 11.29
N LEU A 83 -6.22 4.24 10.31
CA LEU A 83 -5.16 3.39 9.77
C LEU A 83 -4.09 4.24 9.07
N LEU A 84 -4.48 5.22 8.27
CA LEU A 84 -3.54 6.12 7.61
C LEU A 84 -2.77 6.97 8.63
N ILE A 85 -3.45 7.51 9.64
CA ILE A 85 -2.84 8.23 10.76
C ILE A 85 -1.83 7.32 11.47
N TYR A 86 -2.20 6.06 11.77
CA TYR A 86 -1.30 5.08 12.37
C TYR A 86 -0.03 4.88 11.52
N PHE A 87 -0.16 4.68 10.20
CA PHE A 87 1.00 4.51 9.32
C PHE A 87 1.89 5.75 9.27
N VAL A 88 1.30 6.95 9.26
CA VAL A 88 2.06 8.20 9.33
C VAL A 88 2.86 8.26 10.62
N TYR A 89 2.23 8.06 11.77
CA TYR A 89 2.93 8.10 13.07
C TYR A 89 3.96 6.98 13.21
N ARG A 90 3.63 5.77 12.74
CA ARG A 90 4.50 4.61 12.87
C ARG A 90 5.77 4.72 12.04
N TYR A 91 5.66 5.24 10.81
CA TYR A 91 6.74 5.21 9.83
C TYR A 91 7.38 6.57 9.58
N TRP A 92 6.60 7.62 9.38
CA TRP A 92 7.16 8.94 9.07
C TRP A 92 7.98 9.51 10.21
N MET A 93 7.55 9.30 11.45
CA MET A 93 8.31 9.77 12.61
C MET A 93 9.70 9.14 12.70
N LYS A 94 9.88 7.93 12.18
CA LYS A 94 11.20 7.27 12.12
C LYS A 94 12.14 7.94 11.12
N SER A 95 11.62 8.60 10.08
CA SER A 95 12.45 9.30 9.09
C SER A 95 13.25 10.46 9.68
N PHE A 96 12.85 10.95 10.84
CA PHE A 96 13.61 11.95 11.56
C PHE A 96 15.00 11.45 11.99
N TYR A 97 15.14 10.16 12.21
CA TYR A 97 16.41 9.57 12.68
C TYR A 97 17.33 9.15 11.53
N ASP A 98 16.81 8.73 10.40
CA ASP A 98 17.59 8.21 9.27
C ASP A 98 17.51 9.06 7.99
N GLY A 99 16.66 10.09 7.96
CA GLY A 99 16.49 10.97 6.81
C GLY A 99 15.71 10.35 5.63
N GLU A 100 15.27 9.11 5.74
CA GLU A 100 14.61 8.37 4.65
C GLU A 100 13.08 8.50 4.68
N LEU A 101 12.56 9.67 4.31
CA LEU A 101 11.13 9.93 4.32
C LEU A 101 10.38 9.21 3.20
N LEU A 102 10.93 9.20 1.97
CA LEU A 102 10.19 8.75 0.79
C LEU A 102 9.82 7.26 0.81
N PRO A 103 10.71 6.31 1.14
CA PRO A 103 10.35 4.90 1.27
C PRO A 103 9.28 4.66 2.35
N LYS A 104 9.34 5.39 3.46
CA LYS A 104 8.37 5.28 4.55
C LYS A 104 7.01 5.85 4.18
N ALA A 105 6.98 6.96 3.44
CA ALA A 105 5.74 7.50 2.88
C ALA A 105 5.10 6.51 1.89
N LYS A 106 5.91 5.91 1.02
CA LYS A 106 5.44 4.87 0.11
C LYS A 106 4.91 3.64 0.85
N LEU A 107 5.56 3.21 1.94
CA LEU A 107 5.06 2.11 2.76
C LEU A 107 3.68 2.43 3.37
N ALA A 108 3.49 3.64 3.90
CA ALA A 108 2.21 4.07 4.44
C ALA A 108 1.09 4.02 3.38
N VAL A 109 1.37 4.52 2.17
CA VAL A 109 0.42 4.50 1.05
C VAL A 109 0.14 3.08 0.58
N THR A 110 1.15 2.27 0.38
CA THR A 110 0.99 0.89 -0.11
C THR A 110 0.33 -0.01 0.92
N GLY A 111 0.64 0.16 2.20
CA GLY A 111 -0.05 -0.52 3.29
C GLY A 111 -1.54 -0.19 3.33
N PHE A 112 -1.88 1.09 3.19
CA PHE A 112 -3.27 1.54 3.08
C PHE A 112 -3.98 0.93 1.86
N LEU A 113 -3.34 0.94 0.68
CA LEU A 113 -3.89 0.34 -0.54
C LEU A 113 -4.10 -1.17 -0.38
N LEU A 114 -3.12 -1.87 0.17
CA LEU A 114 -3.23 -3.32 0.43
C LEU A 114 -4.38 -3.63 1.41
N PHE A 115 -4.51 -2.84 2.46
CA PHE A 115 -5.60 -2.97 3.42
C PHE A 115 -6.97 -2.77 2.76
N ARG A 116 -7.11 -1.77 1.87
CA ARG A 116 -8.34 -1.58 1.09
C ARG A 116 -8.67 -2.76 0.20
N LEU A 117 -7.66 -3.37 -0.45
CA LEU A 117 -7.84 -4.56 -1.29
C LEU A 117 -8.33 -5.76 -0.46
N LEU A 118 -7.70 -6.01 0.67
CA LEU A 118 -8.06 -7.10 1.57
C LEU A 118 -9.48 -6.93 2.14
N ASN A 119 -9.83 -5.73 2.58
CA ASN A 119 -11.17 -5.45 3.12
C ASN A 119 -12.25 -5.45 2.05
N GLY A 120 -11.91 -5.05 0.82
CA GLY A 120 -12.88 -5.09 -0.28
C GLY A 120 -13.30 -6.50 -0.68
N ALA A 121 -12.47 -7.50 -0.38
CA ALA A 121 -12.82 -8.91 -0.57
C ALA A 121 -13.74 -9.44 0.53
N GLU A 122 -13.58 -8.96 1.76
CA GLU A 122 -14.34 -9.41 2.94
C GLU A 122 -14.73 -8.18 3.80
N PRO A 123 -15.75 -7.41 3.38
CA PRO A 123 -16.09 -6.16 4.06
C PRO A 123 -16.82 -6.43 5.38
N SER A 124 -16.05 -6.48 6.47
CA SER A 124 -16.58 -6.57 7.83
C SER A 124 -15.59 -5.93 8.80
N PHE A 125 -16.07 -5.48 9.96
CA PHE A 125 -15.19 -4.93 10.99
C PHE A 125 -14.21 -5.99 11.50
N GLU A 126 -14.68 -7.20 11.75
CA GLU A 126 -13.83 -8.31 12.20
C GLU A 126 -12.79 -8.66 11.12
N GLY A 127 -13.20 -8.73 9.84
CA GLY A 127 -12.28 -8.91 8.71
C GLY A 127 -11.22 -7.82 8.64
N ALA A 128 -11.60 -6.57 8.88
CA ALA A 128 -10.66 -5.45 8.91
C ALA A 128 -9.63 -5.59 10.04
N VAL A 129 -10.05 -6.00 11.23
CA VAL A 129 -9.15 -6.27 12.36
C VAL A 129 -8.18 -7.41 12.04
N GLN A 130 -8.67 -8.50 11.44
CA GLN A 130 -7.82 -9.62 11.04
C GLN A 130 -6.84 -9.23 9.93
N ASN A 131 -7.26 -8.41 8.98
CA ASN A 131 -6.39 -7.88 7.92
C ASN A 131 -5.28 -6.98 8.49
N ALA A 132 -5.61 -6.11 9.44
CA ALA A 132 -4.62 -5.27 10.11
C ALA A 132 -3.59 -6.12 10.89
N LYS A 133 -4.05 -7.13 11.63
CA LYS A 133 -3.16 -8.06 12.33
C LYS A 133 -2.27 -8.83 11.38
N ALA A 134 -2.81 -9.32 10.26
CA ALA A 134 -2.04 -10.05 9.26
C ALA A 134 -0.97 -9.15 8.63
N PHE A 135 -1.33 -7.93 8.21
CA PHE A 135 -0.37 -6.98 7.65
C PHE A 135 0.74 -6.66 8.66
N SER A 136 0.36 -6.37 9.91
CA SER A 136 1.34 -6.07 10.97
C SER A 136 2.31 -7.24 11.16
N LYS A 137 1.80 -8.47 11.24
CA LYS A 137 2.60 -9.67 11.40
C LYS A 137 3.55 -9.91 10.23
N GLU A 138 3.02 -9.83 8.99
CA GLU A 138 3.75 -10.20 7.79
C GLU A 138 4.72 -9.12 7.30
N VAL A 139 4.46 -7.85 7.59
CA VAL A 139 5.24 -6.74 7.07
C VAL A 139 5.94 -5.97 8.18
N GLU A 140 5.21 -5.56 9.21
CA GLU A 140 5.74 -4.62 10.21
C GLU A 140 6.68 -5.25 11.24
N TYR A 141 6.53 -6.55 11.52
CA TYR A 141 7.36 -7.28 12.49
C TYR A 141 8.51 -8.07 11.86
N SER A 142 8.69 -8.01 10.54
CA SER A 142 9.84 -8.55 9.84
C SER A 142 10.74 -7.43 9.35
N ASP A 143 11.91 -7.30 9.94
CA ASP A 143 12.90 -6.32 9.51
C ASP A 143 13.37 -6.63 8.07
N GLU A 144 13.49 -7.91 7.71
CA GLU A 144 13.85 -8.37 6.38
C GLU A 144 12.81 -7.93 5.33
N ASN A 145 11.52 -8.05 5.65
CA ASN A 145 10.44 -7.63 4.75
C ASN A 145 10.36 -6.11 4.63
N LEU A 146 10.61 -5.38 5.71
CA LEU A 146 10.70 -3.91 5.67
C LEU A 146 11.89 -3.44 4.82
N ASP A 147 13.07 -4.05 4.97
CA ASP A 147 14.25 -3.72 4.19
C ASP A 147 14.06 -4.05 2.70
N ALA A 148 13.43 -5.19 2.40
CA ALA A 148 13.05 -5.55 1.04
C ALA A 148 12.09 -4.52 0.43
N PHE A 149 11.10 -4.04 1.21
CA PHE A 149 10.20 -3.00 0.75
C PHE A 149 10.93 -1.66 0.53
N TYR A 150 11.78 -1.23 1.45
CA TYR A 150 12.51 0.03 1.32
C TYR A 150 13.45 0.01 0.10
N THR A 151 14.08 -1.12 -0.18
CA THR A 151 14.88 -1.31 -1.39
C THR A 151 14.02 -1.20 -2.64
N ALA A 152 12.90 -1.93 -2.71
CA ALA A 152 11.97 -1.90 -3.82
C ALA A 152 11.36 -0.50 -4.04
N ALA A 153 11.12 0.25 -2.97
CA ALA A 153 10.58 1.61 -3.05
C ALA A 153 11.46 2.58 -3.87
N TRP A 154 12.74 2.30 -4.01
CA TRP A 154 13.65 3.07 -4.85
C TRP A 154 13.79 2.52 -6.27
N GLN A 155 13.59 1.23 -6.46
CA GLN A 155 13.96 0.52 -7.69
C GLN A 155 12.76 0.20 -8.58
N GLU A 156 11.59 -0.03 -7.98
CA GLU A 156 10.44 -0.58 -8.67
C GLU A 156 9.49 0.49 -9.22
N ASP A 157 9.20 0.43 -10.51
CA ASP A 157 8.35 1.41 -11.20
C ASP A 157 6.90 1.41 -10.67
N PHE A 158 6.38 0.25 -10.22
CA PHE A 158 5.03 0.16 -9.64
C PHE A 158 4.92 0.83 -8.26
N LEU A 159 6.05 1.13 -7.61
CA LEU A 159 6.14 1.93 -6.38
C LEU A 159 6.53 3.39 -6.67
N SER A 160 6.57 3.80 -7.93
CA SER A 160 6.80 5.21 -8.27
C SER A 160 5.65 6.09 -7.79
N LEU A 161 5.94 7.36 -7.48
CA LEU A 161 4.89 8.29 -7.06
C LEU A 161 3.76 8.41 -8.07
N PRO A 162 4.02 8.55 -9.40
CA PRO A 162 2.93 8.57 -10.39
C PRO A 162 2.05 7.33 -10.34
N ALA A 163 2.63 6.12 -10.22
CA ALA A 163 1.87 4.88 -10.14
C ALA A 163 0.97 4.84 -8.89
N LEU A 164 1.52 5.21 -7.73
CA LEU A 164 0.76 5.24 -6.47
C LEU A 164 -0.32 6.32 -6.48
N PHE A 165 -0.04 7.52 -7.00
CA PHE A 165 -1.05 8.57 -7.15
C PHE A 165 -2.17 8.16 -8.10
N THR A 166 -1.85 7.49 -9.21
CA THR A 166 -2.87 6.97 -10.12
C THR A 166 -3.80 5.99 -9.40
N LEU A 167 -3.27 5.09 -8.57
CA LEU A 167 -4.10 4.19 -7.76
C LEU A 167 -4.99 4.92 -6.76
N LEU A 168 -4.48 5.97 -6.11
CA LEU A 168 -5.23 6.70 -5.09
C LEU A 168 -6.33 7.59 -5.68
N LEU A 169 -6.06 8.25 -6.83
CA LEU A 169 -6.90 9.30 -7.37
C LEU A 169 -7.91 8.81 -8.41
N SER A 170 -7.69 7.67 -9.02
CA SER A 170 -8.57 7.14 -10.07
C SER A 170 -9.90 6.57 -9.56
N GLY A 171 -10.23 6.76 -8.31
CA GLY A 171 -11.47 6.27 -7.68
C GLY A 171 -12.57 7.32 -7.55
N LYS A 172 -12.55 8.38 -8.36
CA LYS A 172 -13.61 9.41 -8.38
C LYS A 172 -14.58 9.17 -9.52
#